data_cadfce827f949c0cee359da62c6b5330
#
_entry.id   cadfce827f949c0cee359da62c6b5330
#
_cell.length_a   1.000
_cell.length_b   1.000
_cell.length_c   1.000
_cell.angle_alpha   90.00
_cell.angle_beta   90.00
_cell.angle_gamma   90.00
#
_symmetry.space_group_name_H-M   'P 1'
#
loop_
_entity.id
_entity.type
_entity.pdbx_description
1 polymer ?
#
loop_
_entity_poly.entity_id
_entity_poly.type
_entity_poly.pdbx_seq_one_letter_code
_entity_poly.pdbx_strand_id
1 'polypeptide(L)'
;MKISCKNADEREKQLKTGTEILIKEWNKDAEKLEIIVEFQKEDELFVKRSGNKIHIVCKEPVHYYRALTQIFCNGEVYENKEKVFFEKNGVMLDCSRNAVFRVDKVKSIIRMLAKLGLNVLMLYTEETYEVVEEPYFGIYRGRYTKDEIQEIDSYASIFGIELVPCIQTLAHLHNALKWQGMENIKDTEDILEVGKEETYVFIEKLLCCVKEAFSTRRVHLGMDEAVSLGLGNYLKNKGYE
;
A
#
# COMPACT_ATOMS: atom_id res chain seq x y z
N MET A 1 -6.27 -22.09 -19.44
CA MET A 1 -5.01 -21.79 -18.72
C MET A 1 -4.85 -22.73 -17.55
N LYS A 2 -3.68 -23.33 -17.40
CA LYS A 2 -3.29 -24.16 -16.26
C LYS A 2 -2.08 -23.53 -15.57
N ILE A 3 -2.17 -23.32 -14.27
CA ILE A 3 -1.05 -22.87 -13.44
C ILE A 3 -0.75 -23.98 -12.45
N SER A 4 0.50 -24.32 -12.24
CA SER A 4 0.95 -25.26 -11.22
C SER A 4 2.16 -24.68 -10.50
N CYS A 5 2.14 -24.71 -9.17
CA CYS A 5 3.20 -24.21 -8.33
C CYS A 5 4.03 -25.39 -7.77
N LYS A 6 5.35 -25.28 -7.86
CA LYS A 6 6.26 -26.14 -7.12
C LYS A 6 6.65 -25.42 -5.83
N ASN A 7 6.71 -26.15 -4.72
CA ASN A 7 7.14 -25.67 -3.41
C ASN A 7 6.20 -24.63 -2.74
N ALA A 8 5.00 -24.39 -3.28
CA ALA A 8 4.02 -23.42 -2.73
C ALA A 8 2.62 -23.65 -3.30
N ASP A 9 2.06 -24.83 -3.12
CA ASP A 9 0.73 -25.19 -3.66
C ASP A 9 -0.38 -24.23 -3.16
N GLU A 10 -0.26 -23.72 -1.95
CA GLU A 10 -1.17 -22.74 -1.38
C GLU A 10 -1.27 -21.42 -2.16
N ARG A 11 -0.24 -21.08 -2.93
CA ARG A 11 -0.19 -19.85 -3.75
C ARG A 11 -0.88 -20.01 -5.11
N GLU A 12 -1.17 -21.22 -5.56
CA GLU A 12 -1.74 -21.50 -6.89
C GLU A 12 -3.04 -20.73 -7.12
N LYS A 13 -3.95 -20.76 -6.13
CA LYS A 13 -5.22 -20.03 -6.20
C LYS A 13 -5.02 -18.52 -6.30
N GLN A 14 -4.09 -17.98 -5.52
CA GLN A 14 -3.73 -16.55 -5.53
C GLN A 14 -3.22 -16.14 -6.91
N LEU A 15 -2.22 -16.87 -7.44
CA LEU A 15 -1.65 -16.59 -8.76
C LEU A 15 -2.69 -16.70 -9.88
N LYS A 16 -3.56 -17.69 -9.82
CA LYS A 16 -4.64 -17.88 -10.80
C LYS A 16 -5.57 -16.67 -10.83
N THR A 17 -6.04 -16.22 -9.66
CA THR A 17 -6.93 -15.05 -9.54
C THR A 17 -6.28 -13.79 -10.13
N GLY A 18 -5.06 -13.47 -9.73
CA GLY A 18 -4.36 -12.28 -10.22
C GLY A 18 -4.04 -12.38 -11.72
N THR A 19 -3.73 -13.56 -12.22
CA THR A 19 -3.49 -13.80 -13.65
C THR A 19 -4.75 -13.55 -14.47
N GLU A 20 -5.89 -14.08 -14.05
CA GLU A 20 -7.19 -13.87 -14.71
C GLU A 20 -7.54 -12.37 -14.80
N ILE A 21 -7.28 -11.61 -13.73
CA ILE A 21 -7.48 -10.15 -13.72
C ILE A 21 -6.60 -9.47 -14.77
N LEU A 22 -5.30 -9.79 -14.82
CA LEU A 22 -4.36 -9.15 -15.75
C LEU A 22 -4.63 -9.57 -17.21
N ILE A 23 -4.94 -10.83 -17.47
CA ILE A 23 -5.29 -11.33 -18.82
C ILE A 23 -6.51 -10.59 -19.35
N LYS A 24 -7.54 -10.43 -18.52
CA LYS A 24 -8.73 -9.66 -18.88
C LYS A 24 -8.39 -8.20 -19.20
N GLU A 25 -7.55 -7.56 -18.39
CA GLU A 25 -7.10 -6.19 -18.64
C GLU A 25 -6.29 -6.07 -19.94
N TRP A 26 -5.43 -7.03 -20.23
CA TRP A 26 -4.64 -7.05 -21.47
C TRP A 26 -5.43 -7.47 -22.72
N ASN A 27 -6.64 -7.94 -22.55
CA ASN A 27 -7.45 -8.54 -23.62
C ASN A 27 -6.70 -9.63 -24.40
N LYS A 28 -6.05 -10.55 -23.67
CA LYS A 28 -5.24 -11.64 -24.23
C LYS A 28 -5.95 -12.98 -24.12
N ASP A 29 -5.72 -13.86 -25.08
CA ASP A 29 -6.08 -15.26 -24.98
C ASP A 29 -4.97 -16.02 -24.22
N ALA A 30 -5.37 -16.73 -23.18
CA ALA A 30 -4.47 -17.53 -22.37
C ALA A 30 -4.99 -18.96 -22.16
N GLU A 31 -6.06 -19.38 -22.84
CA GLU A 31 -6.74 -20.68 -22.58
C GLU A 31 -5.78 -21.87 -22.68
N LYS A 32 -4.84 -21.82 -23.63
CA LYS A 32 -3.89 -22.92 -23.90
C LYS A 32 -2.59 -22.82 -23.11
N LEU A 33 -2.39 -21.78 -22.30
CA LEU A 33 -1.14 -21.61 -21.57
C LEU A 33 -1.01 -22.61 -20.42
N GLU A 34 0.18 -23.20 -20.33
CA GLU A 34 0.64 -24.06 -19.24
C GLU A 34 1.78 -23.37 -18.53
N ILE A 35 1.54 -22.87 -17.31
CA ILE A 35 2.48 -22.10 -16.52
C ILE A 35 2.96 -22.93 -15.33
N ILE A 36 4.24 -23.19 -15.26
CA ILE A 36 4.89 -23.83 -14.11
C ILE A 36 5.63 -22.74 -13.35
N VAL A 37 5.31 -22.59 -12.07
CA VAL A 37 5.94 -21.62 -11.18
C VAL A 37 6.71 -22.36 -10.12
N GLU A 38 7.97 -22.00 -9.94
CA GLU A 38 8.84 -22.54 -8.90
C GLU A 38 9.25 -21.39 -7.95
N PHE A 39 8.89 -21.52 -6.66
CA PHE A 39 9.30 -20.57 -5.65
C PHE A 39 10.64 -20.97 -5.04
N GLN A 40 11.54 -19.99 -4.96
CA GLN A 40 12.90 -20.16 -4.43
C GLN A 40 13.25 -19.05 -3.44
N LYS A 41 14.38 -19.19 -2.75
CA LYS A 41 14.86 -18.18 -1.77
C LYS A 41 15.80 -17.15 -2.39
N GLU A 42 16.38 -17.47 -3.53
CA GLU A 42 17.36 -16.65 -4.24
C GLU A 42 16.70 -15.37 -4.78
N ASP A 43 17.48 -14.29 -4.77
CA ASP A 43 17.05 -12.97 -5.25
C ASP A 43 17.14 -12.88 -6.79
N GLU A 44 16.49 -13.83 -7.46
CA GLU A 44 16.46 -13.94 -8.91
C GLU A 44 15.03 -14.15 -9.41
N LEU A 45 14.77 -13.59 -10.58
CA LEU A 45 13.59 -13.86 -11.39
C LEU A 45 14.06 -14.49 -12.70
N PHE A 46 13.65 -15.71 -12.97
CA PHE A 46 13.86 -16.37 -14.26
C PHE A 46 12.52 -16.62 -14.93
N VAL A 47 12.48 -16.38 -16.23
CA VAL A 47 11.30 -16.65 -17.05
C VAL A 47 11.69 -17.22 -18.39
N LYS A 48 11.01 -18.29 -18.80
CA LYS A 48 11.16 -18.92 -20.12
C LYS A 48 9.81 -19.27 -20.70
N ARG A 49 9.62 -18.90 -21.96
CA ARG A 49 8.44 -19.29 -22.76
C ARG A 49 8.86 -20.00 -24.03
N SER A 50 8.17 -21.11 -24.33
CA SER A 50 8.26 -21.85 -25.59
C SER A 50 6.85 -22.22 -26.04
N GLY A 51 6.28 -21.41 -26.93
CA GLY A 51 4.88 -21.52 -27.34
C GLY A 51 3.92 -21.36 -26.16
N ASN A 52 3.15 -22.41 -25.87
CA ASN A 52 2.19 -22.40 -24.77
C ASN A 52 2.79 -22.78 -23.40
N LYS A 53 4.03 -23.25 -23.36
CA LYS A 53 4.69 -23.65 -22.11
C LYS A 53 5.51 -22.51 -21.55
N ILE A 54 5.27 -22.20 -20.27
CA ILE A 54 5.92 -21.12 -19.54
C ILE A 54 6.52 -21.68 -18.25
N HIS A 55 7.78 -21.37 -17.98
CA HIS A 55 8.45 -21.69 -16.73
C HIS A 55 8.94 -20.39 -16.08
N ILE A 56 8.52 -20.18 -14.83
CA ILE A 56 8.88 -19.01 -14.03
C ILE A 56 9.49 -19.50 -12.72
N VAL A 57 10.67 -18.98 -12.38
CA VAL A 57 11.31 -19.19 -11.08
C VAL A 57 11.41 -17.84 -10.39
N CYS A 58 10.86 -17.71 -9.18
CA CYS A 58 10.80 -16.43 -8.47
C CYS A 58 10.74 -16.60 -6.96
N LYS A 59 11.01 -15.51 -6.22
CA LYS A 59 10.96 -15.48 -4.76
C LYS A 59 9.58 -15.13 -4.21
N GLU A 60 8.91 -14.16 -4.81
CA GLU A 60 7.63 -13.61 -4.35
C GLU A 60 6.58 -13.58 -5.44
N PRO A 61 5.27 -13.58 -5.08
CA PRO A 61 4.18 -13.54 -6.07
C PRO A 61 4.25 -12.36 -7.02
N VAL A 62 4.68 -11.18 -6.56
CA VAL A 62 4.79 -9.99 -7.41
C VAL A 62 5.78 -10.18 -8.57
N HIS A 63 6.86 -10.94 -8.35
CA HIS A 63 7.85 -11.25 -9.39
C HIS A 63 7.26 -12.14 -10.48
N TYR A 64 6.34 -13.04 -10.11
CA TYR A 64 5.58 -13.82 -11.09
C TYR A 64 4.76 -12.92 -12.04
N TYR A 65 4.08 -11.90 -11.52
CA TYR A 65 3.31 -10.99 -12.36
C TYR A 65 4.19 -10.11 -13.26
N ARG A 66 5.40 -9.74 -12.78
CA ARG A 66 6.42 -9.11 -13.62
C ARG A 66 6.85 -10.04 -14.76
N ALA A 67 7.11 -11.31 -14.47
CA ALA A 67 7.44 -12.32 -15.50
C ALA A 67 6.32 -12.48 -16.53
N LEU A 68 5.06 -12.54 -16.08
CA LEU A 68 3.91 -12.58 -17.00
C LEU A 68 3.90 -11.37 -17.92
N THR A 69 4.16 -10.18 -17.39
CA THR A 69 4.21 -8.95 -18.19
C THR A 69 5.29 -9.06 -19.28
N GLN A 70 6.48 -9.54 -18.94
CA GLN A 70 7.56 -9.77 -19.92
C GLN A 70 7.14 -10.75 -21.01
N ILE A 71 6.49 -11.87 -20.64
CA ILE A 71 6.01 -12.87 -21.58
C ILE A 71 5.01 -12.29 -22.58
N PHE A 72 4.03 -11.52 -22.10
CA PHE A 72 3.00 -10.95 -22.96
C PHE A 72 3.50 -9.78 -23.83
N CYS A 73 4.62 -9.16 -23.43
CA CYS A 73 5.27 -8.10 -24.23
C CYS A 73 6.25 -8.63 -25.27
N ASN A 74 6.85 -9.82 -25.09
CA ASN A 74 7.97 -10.29 -25.93
C ASN A 74 7.67 -11.49 -26.83
N GLY A 75 6.44 -12.00 -26.85
CA GLY A 75 6.00 -13.01 -27.80
C GLY A 75 6.14 -14.48 -27.32
N GLU A 76 6.11 -15.44 -28.27
CA GLU A 76 5.95 -16.87 -27.95
C GLU A 76 7.25 -17.61 -27.62
N VAL A 77 8.39 -17.04 -27.95
CA VAL A 77 9.71 -17.57 -27.61
C VAL A 77 10.47 -16.49 -26.88
N TYR A 78 10.67 -16.66 -25.59
CA TYR A 78 11.28 -15.65 -24.73
C TYR A 78 12.00 -16.30 -23.55
N GLU A 79 13.18 -15.79 -23.23
CA GLU A 79 13.93 -16.19 -22.04
C GLU A 79 14.62 -14.98 -21.44
N ASN A 80 14.52 -14.80 -20.14
CA ASN A 80 15.16 -13.70 -19.42
C ASN A 80 15.49 -14.11 -17.97
N LYS A 81 16.51 -13.45 -17.42
CA LYS A 81 16.94 -13.58 -16.04
C LYS A 81 17.21 -12.20 -15.47
N GLU A 82 16.59 -11.88 -14.35
CA GLU A 82 16.77 -10.62 -13.63
C GLU A 82 17.21 -10.87 -12.20
N LYS A 83 18.02 -9.98 -11.64
CA LYS A 83 18.35 -9.96 -10.23
C LYS A 83 17.41 -9.04 -9.48
N VAL A 84 16.89 -9.50 -8.35
CA VAL A 84 16.08 -8.69 -7.41
C VAL A 84 17.03 -8.03 -6.42
N PHE A 85 17.18 -6.72 -6.49
CA PHE A 85 18.15 -5.98 -5.65
C PHE A 85 17.57 -5.53 -4.32
N PHE A 86 16.26 -5.29 -4.25
CA PHE A 86 15.60 -4.75 -3.07
C PHE A 86 14.55 -5.72 -2.55
N GLU A 87 14.58 -5.98 -1.26
CA GLU A 87 13.55 -6.80 -0.59
C GLU A 87 12.19 -6.09 -0.60
N LYS A 88 12.21 -4.77 -0.38
CA LYS A 88 11.02 -3.92 -0.46
C LYS A 88 11.25 -2.82 -1.49
N ASN A 89 10.36 -2.76 -2.46
CA ASN A 89 10.38 -1.79 -3.52
C ASN A 89 8.95 -1.37 -3.87
N GLY A 90 8.66 -0.08 -3.88
CA GLY A 90 7.30 0.37 -4.06
C GLY A 90 7.16 1.86 -4.26
N VAL A 91 5.93 2.35 -4.09
CA VAL A 91 5.60 3.76 -4.21
C VAL A 91 4.78 4.23 -3.01
N MET A 92 4.88 5.50 -2.72
CA MET A 92 3.97 6.22 -1.84
C MET A 92 2.99 7.02 -2.71
N LEU A 93 1.70 6.80 -2.51
CA LEU A 93 0.63 7.48 -3.20
C LEU A 93 0.04 8.55 -2.28
N ASP A 94 0.16 9.80 -2.67
CA ASP A 94 -0.44 10.92 -1.92
C ASP A 94 -1.96 10.92 -2.12
N CYS A 95 -2.68 10.64 -1.04
CA CYS A 95 -4.14 10.60 -0.98
C CYS A 95 -4.71 11.77 -0.17
N SER A 96 -3.93 12.82 0.11
CA SER A 96 -4.37 13.94 0.94
C SER A 96 -4.31 15.29 0.25
N ARG A 97 -3.15 15.67 -0.29
CA ARG A 97 -2.90 17.06 -0.70
C ARG A 97 -3.76 17.55 -1.86
N ASN A 98 -3.92 16.75 -2.90
CA ASN A 98 -4.72 17.11 -4.07
C ASN A 98 -6.09 16.45 -4.09
N ALA A 99 -6.13 15.11 -3.93
CA ALA A 99 -7.37 14.33 -3.95
C ALA A 99 -7.17 12.99 -3.26
N VAL A 100 -8.27 12.42 -2.77
CA VAL A 100 -8.35 11.02 -2.38
C VAL A 100 -8.69 10.20 -3.61
N PHE A 101 -7.87 9.20 -3.94
CA PHE A 101 -8.11 8.33 -5.07
C PHE A 101 -9.30 7.39 -4.79
N ARG A 102 -10.19 7.22 -5.74
CA ARG A 102 -11.25 6.21 -5.65
C ARG A 102 -10.65 4.80 -5.57
N VAL A 103 -11.34 3.90 -4.90
CA VAL A 103 -10.91 2.50 -4.71
C VAL A 103 -10.57 1.82 -6.04
N ASP A 104 -11.41 2.00 -7.07
CA ASP A 104 -11.17 1.44 -8.41
C ASP A 104 -9.87 1.96 -9.04
N LYS A 105 -9.51 3.23 -8.80
CA LYS A 105 -8.25 3.81 -9.28
C LYS A 105 -7.05 3.25 -8.52
N VAL A 106 -7.14 3.10 -7.20
CA VAL A 106 -6.08 2.46 -6.40
C VAL A 106 -5.85 1.01 -6.88
N LYS A 107 -6.92 0.24 -7.13
CA LYS A 107 -6.82 -1.09 -7.73
C LYS A 107 -6.13 -1.10 -9.09
N SER A 108 -6.38 -0.09 -9.92
CA SER A 108 -5.67 0.06 -11.20
C SER A 108 -4.16 0.30 -10.99
N ILE A 109 -3.79 1.10 -10.00
CA ILE A 109 -2.39 1.34 -9.62
C ILE A 109 -1.75 0.05 -9.10
N ILE A 110 -2.42 -0.71 -8.24
CA ILE A 110 -1.96 -2.01 -7.75
C ILE A 110 -1.63 -2.96 -8.91
N ARG A 111 -2.48 -3.07 -9.93
CA ARG A 111 -2.18 -3.87 -11.13
C ARG A 111 -0.97 -3.36 -11.88
N MET A 112 -0.77 -2.05 -11.96
CA MET A 112 0.42 -1.46 -12.57
C MET A 112 1.69 -1.82 -11.77
N LEU A 113 1.65 -1.72 -10.44
CA LEU A 113 2.76 -2.10 -9.57
C LEU A 113 3.11 -3.59 -9.71
N ALA A 114 2.10 -4.46 -9.76
CA ALA A 114 2.29 -5.89 -9.99
C ALA A 114 3.04 -6.17 -11.31
N LYS A 115 2.66 -5.49 -12.39
CA LYS A 115 3.33 -5.59 -13.71
C LYS A 115 4.79 -5.13 -13.67
N LEU A 116 5.11 -4.18 -12.80
CA LEU A 116 6.46 -3.67 -12.60
C LEU A 116 7.28 -4.51 -11.60
N GLY A 117 6.64 -5.41 -10.85
CA GLY A 117 7.31 -6.21 -9.81
C GLY A 117 7.55 -5.44 -8.51
N LEU A 118 6.75 -4.41 -8.24
CA LEU A 118 6.83 -3.60 -7.03
C LEU A 118 5.91 -4.20 -5.96
N ASN A 119 6.47 -4.46 -4.76
CA ASN A 119 5.80 -5.22 -3.71
C ASN A 119 5.28 -4.39 -2.53
N VAL A 120 5.36 -3.06 -2.60
CA VAL A 120 4.86 -2.15 -1.57
C VAL A 120 4.06 -1.02 -2.20
N LEU A 121 2.88 -0.75 -1.62
CA LEU A 121 2.12 0.47 -1.85
C LEU A 121 1.88 1.15 -0.51
N MET A 122 2.36 2.38 -0.35
CA MET A 122 2.06 3.21 0.80
C MET A 122 0.93 4.19 0.44
N LEU A 123 -0.09 4.28 1.28
CA LEU A 123 -1.11 5.33 1.18
C LEU A 123 -0.74 6.45 2.14
N TYR A 124 -0.29 7.57 1.61
CA TYR A 124 -0.05 8.77 2.40
C TYR A 124 -1.39 9.47 2.65
N THR A 125 -1.78 9.48 3.91
CA THR A 125 -3.03 10.08 4.38
C THR A 125 -2.72 10.98 5.58
N GLU A 126 -3.10 12.22 5.51
CA GLU A 126 -3.06 13.11 6.66
C GLU A 126 -4.27 12.81 7.55
N GLU A 127 -5.43 13.29 7.15
CA GLU A 127 -6.71 13.02 7.82
C GLU A 127 -7.72 12.28 6.92
N THR A 128 -7.28 11.76 5.78
CA THR A 128 -8.18 11.20 4.75
C THR A 128 -8.51 9.72 4.95
N TYR A 129 -8.67 9.30 6.19
CA TYR A 129 -9.22 7.99 6.58
C TYR A 129 -10.17 8.16 7.78
N GLU A 130 -11.07 7.21 7.94
CA GLU A 130 -12.08 7.29 8.98
C GLU A 130 -11.53 6.89 10.34
N VAL A 131 -11.78 7.75 11.34
CA VAL A 131 -11.58 7.49 12.76
C VAL A 131 -12.93 7.63 13.43
N VAL A 132 -13.55 6.52 13.81
CA VAL A 132 -14.95 6.47 14.26
C VAL A 132 -15.17 7.37 15.49
N GLU A 133 -14.22 7.40 16.42
CA GLU A 133 -14.29 8.18 17.65
C GLU A 133 -14.00 9.68 17.43
N GLU A 134 -13.55 10.06 16.25
CA GLU A 134 -13.24 11.45 15.88
C GLU A 134 -14.02 11.85 14.62
N PRO A 135 -15.33 12.15 14.74
CA PRO A 135 -16.21 12.33 13.59
C PRO A 135 -15.82 13.48 12.66
N TYR A 136 -15.12 14.48 13.18
CA TYR A 136 -14.64 15.61 12.38
C TYR A 136 -13.30 15.37 11.68
N PHE A 137 -12.56 14.30 12.06
CA PHE A 137 -11.32 13.92 11.41
C PHE A 137 -11.59 13.51 9.97
N GLY A 138 -11.01 14.25 9.02
CA GLY A 138 -11.19 14.04 7.59
C GLY A 138 -12.60 14.30 7.03
N ILE A 139 -13.50 14.95 7.80
CA ILE A 139 -14.84 15.29 7.31
C ILE A 139 -14.75 16.21 6.07
N TYR A 140 -15.56 15.92 5.06
CA TYR A 140 -15.58 16.60 3.74
C TYR A 140 -14.30 16.45 2.91
N ARG A 141 -13.38 15.57 3.30
CA ARG A 141 -12.12 15.33 2.58
C ARG A 141 -12.16 14.10 1.66
N GLY A 142 -13.29 13.41 1.57
CA GLY A 142 -13.39 12.17 0.78
C GLY A 142 -12.60 11.02 1.41
N ARG A 143 -12.49 11.00 2.75
CA ARG A 143 -11.75 10.01 3.52
C ARG A 143 -12.20 8.58 3.21
N TYR A 144 -11.24 7.66 3.21
CA TYR A 144 -11.53 6.23 3.09
C TYR A 144 -12.24 5.72 4.33
N THR A 145 -13.28 4.91 4.12
CA THR A 145 -13.85 4.08 5.18
C THR A 145 -12.94 2.88 5.49
N LYS A 146 -13.14 2.26 6.66
CA LYS A 146 -12.47 1.01 7.02
C LYS A 146 -12.67 -0.07 5.96
N ASP A 147 -13.90 -0.24 5.47
CA ASP A 147 -14.24 -1.26 4.48
C ASP A 147 -13.53 -1.01 3.13
N GLU A 148 -13.43 0.25 2.70
CA GLU A 148 -12.69 0.62 1.49
C GLU A 148 -11.20 0.31 1.60
N ILE A 149 -10.59 0.58 2.76
CA ILE A 149 -9.18 0.22 3.01
C ILE A 149 -9.00 -1.29 2.98
N GLN A 150 -9.88 -2.05 3.64
CA GLN A 150 -9.83 -3.52 3.64
C GLN A 150 -10.03 -4.11 2.24
N GLU A 151 -10.89 -3.48 1.42
CA GLU A 151 -11.09 -3.85 0.03
C GLU A 151 -9.81 -3.64 -0.80
N ILE A 152 -9.13 -2.51 -0.62
CA ILE A 152 -7.84 -2.21 -1.28
C ILE A 152 -6.77 -3.20 -0.82
N ASP A 153 -6.65 -3.44 0.49
CA ASP A 153 -5.65 -4.32 1.10
C ASP A 153 -5.81 -5.77 0.62
N SER A 154 -7.04 -6.27 0.65
CA SER A 154 -7.36 -7.60 0.13
C SER A 154 -7.04 -7.72 -1.36
N TYR A 155 -7.28 -6.67 -2.14
CA TYR A 155 -6.95 -6.65 -3.55
C TYR A 155 -5.44 -6.60 -3.81
N ALA A 156 -4.68 -5.84 -3.02
CA ALA A 156 -3.22 -5.78 -3.10
C ALA A 156 -2.59 -7.14 -2.79
N SER A 157 -3.14 -7.85 -1.80
CA SER A 157 -2.66 -9.17 -1.39
C SER A 157 -2.74 -10.21 -2.50
N ILE A 158 -3.72 -10.11 -3.43
CA ILE A 158 -3.81 -10.99 -4.61
C ILE A 158 -2.52 -10.95 -5.43
N PHE A 159 -1.88 -9.80 -5.51
CA PHE A 159 -0.66 -9.58 -6.28
C PHE A 159 0.63 -9.71 -5.45
N GLY A 160 0.51 -10.04 -4.16
CA GLY A 160 1.67 -10.06 -3.26
C GLY A 160 2.24 -8.67 -2.95
N ILE A 161 1.39 -7.64 -3.03
CA ILE A 161 1.73 -6.26 -2.70
C ILE A 161 1.26 -5.98 -1.28
N GLU A 162 2.18 -5.50 -0.44
CA GLU A 162 1.89 -5.06 0.92
C GLU A 162 1.34 -3.62 0.88
N LEU A 163 0.12 -3.43 1.39
CA LEU A 163 -0.45 -2.10 1.56
C LEU A 163 -0.02 -1.56 2.93
N VAL A 164 0.72 -0.46 2.95
CA VAL A 164 1.27 0.14 4.17
C VAL A 164 0.61 1.49 4.42
N PRO A 165 0.00 1.71 5.59
CA PRO A 165 -0.49 3.03 5.99
C PRO A 165 0.67 4.00 6.23
N CYS A 166 0.55 5.21 5.72
CA CYS A 166 1.44 6.32 5.98
C CYS A 166 0.60 7.48 6.51
N ILE A 167 0.44 7.51 7.83
CA ILE A 167 -0.36 8.50 8.57
C ILE A 167 0.52 9.62 9.10
N GLN A 168 -0.10 10.63 9.69
CA GLN A 168 0.58 11.72 10.36
C GLN A 168 0.23 11.71 11.86
N THR A 169 1.25 11.76 12.73
CA THR A 169 1.10 11.71 14.19
C THR A 169 1.76 12.87 14.92
N LEU A 170 2.25 13.88 14.21
CA LEU A 170 2.86 15.07 14.80
C LEU A 170 2.51 16.35 14.05
N ALA A 171 2.86 16.44 12.76
CA ALA A 171 2.62 17.58 11.89
C ALA A 171 1.74 17.22 10.69
N HIS A 172 1.58 18.14 9.73
CA HIS A 172 0.68 17.97 8.56
C HIS A 172 -0.79 17.70 8.92
N LEU A 173 -1.24 18.23 10.07
CA LEU A 173 -2.58 18.00 10.60
C LEU A 173 -3.49 19.23 10.52
N HIS A 174 -3.15 20.23 9.71
CA HIS A 174 -3.90 21.49 9.59
C HIS A 174 -5.40 21.25 9.38
N ASN A 175 -5.78 20.33 8.48
CA ASN A 175 -7.18 20.03 8.21
C ASN A 175 -7.89 19.28 9.34
N ALA A 176 -7.16 18.51 10.14
CA ALA A 176 -7.69 17.85 11.34
C ALA A 176 -7.81 18.84 12.50
N LEU A 177 -6.77 19.65 12.72
CA LEU A 177 -6.66 20.55 13.87
C LEU A 177 -7.46 21.87 13.75
N LYS A 178 -8.10 22.14 12.61
CA LYS A 178 -8.93 23.33 12.42
C LYS A 178 -10.25 23.30 13.20
N TRP A 179 -10.66 22.12 13.66
CA TRP A 179 -11.93 21.93 14.36
C TRP A 179 -11.81 22.28 15.85
N GLN A 180 -12.83 22.94 16.39
CA GLN A 180 -12.84 23.36 17.80
C GLN A 180 -12.60 22.21 18.78
N GLY A 181 -13.06 20.99 18.48
CA GLY A 181 -12.81 19.81 19.32
C GLY A 181 -11.35 19.40 19.46
N MET A 182 -10.46 19.92 18.60
CA MET A 182 -9.02 19.61 18.59
C MET A 182 -8.15 20.66 19.30
N GLU A 183 -8.73 21.75 19.81
CA GLU A 183 -7.97 22.86 20.42
C GLU A 183 -7.13 22.42 21.63
N ASN A 184 -7.60 21.40 22.38
CA ASN A 184 -6.89 20.91 23.57
C ASN A 184 -5.64 20.11 23.28
N ILE A 185 -5.44 19.63 22.03
CA ILE A 185 -4.27 18.82 21.59
C ILE A 185 -3.39 19.57 20.58
N LYS A 186 -3.73 20.80 20.27
CA LYS A 186 -3.10 21.61 19.24
C LYS A 186 -1.99 22.49 19.84
N ASP A 187 -0.77 22.36 19.31
CA ASP A 187 0.32 23.31 19.59
C ASP A 187 0.23 24.52 18.66
N THR A 188 0.36 24.26 17.36
CA THR A 188 0.18 25.26 16.29
C THR A 188 -0.98 24.85 15.39
N GLU A 189 -1.24 25.57 14.30
CA GLU A 189 -2.32 25.23 13.36
C GLU A 189 -2.17 23.87 12.69
N ASP A 190 -0.97 23.30 12.70
CA ASP A 190 -0.57 22.13 11.94
C ASP A 190 0.05 21.02 12.81
N ILE A 191 0.40 21.33 14.05
CA ILE A 191 1.24 20.49 14.92
C ILE A 191 0.51 20.17 16.23
N LEU A 192 0.61 18.89 16.64
CA LEU A 192 0.11 18.42 17.93
C LEU A 192 0.98 18.94 19.09
N GLU A 193 0.36 19.25 20.22
CA GLU A 193 1.07 19.66 21.44
C GLU A 193 1.65 18.41 22.13
N VAL A 194 2.97 18.27 22.09
CA VAL A 194 3.68 17.19 22.79
C VAL A 194 3.62 17.38 24.31
N GLY A 195 3.67 16.29 25.05
CA GLY A 195 3.65 16.32 26.53
C GLY A 195 2.25 16.44 27.14
N LYS A 196 1.20 16.39 26.35
CA LYS A 196 -0.19 16.24 26.82
C LYS A 196 -0.68 14.82 26.68
N GLU A 197 -1.35 14.29 27.68
CA GLU A 197 -1.92 12.94 27.66
C GLU A 197 -2.98 12.80 26.57
N GLU A 198 -3.82 13.81 26.38
CA GLU A 198 -4.88 13.84 25.37
C GLU A 198 -4.34 13.69 23.94
N THR A 199 -3.14 14.21 23.68
CA THR A 199 -2.44 14.02 22.39
C THR A 199 -2.14 12.54 22.15
N TYR A 200 -1.65 11.84 23.17
CA TYR A 200 -1.33 10.42 23.03
C TYR A 200 -2.58 9.55 22.95
N VAL A 201 -3.65 9.89 23.67
CA VAL A 201 -4.97 9.26 23.51
C VAL A 201 -5.49 9.42 22.09
N PHE A 202 -5.34 10.61 21.49
CA PHE A 202 -5.71 10.84 20.10
C PHE A 202 -4.88 9.97 19.14
N ILE A 203 -3.54 9.94 19.29
CA ILE A 203 -2.65 9.11 18.47
C ILE A 203 -3.01 7.61 18.61
N GLU A 204 -3.34 7.15 19.81
CA GLU A 204 -3.78 5.76 20.03
C GLU A 204 -5.02 5.42 19.20
N LYS A 205 -6.03 6.32 19.15
CA LYS A 205 -7.20 6.14 18.29
C LYS A 205 -6.82 6.01 16.83
N LEU A 206 -5.91 6.85 16.32
CA LEU A 206 -5.42 6.76 14.95
C LEU A 206 -4.78 5.40 14.68
N LEU A 207 -3.91 4.94 15.58
CA LEU A 207 -3.21 3.66 15.44
C LEU A 207 -4.17 2.45 15.57
N CYS A 208 -5.19 2.53 16.43
CA CYS A 208 -6.21 1.50 16.52
C CYS A 208 -6.99 1.35 15.20
N CYS A 209 -7.43 2.45 14.61
CA CYS A 209 -8.10 2.42 13.31
C CYS A 209 -7.24 1.80 12.22
N VAL A 210 -5.97 2.20 12.15
CA VAL A 210 -5.00 1.63 11.20
C VAL A 210 -4.82 0.13 11.41
N LYS A 211 -4.61 -0.30 12.65
CA LYS A 211 -4.46 -1.72 13.01
C LYS A 211 -5.68 -2.56 12.58
N GLU A 212 -6.87 -1.99 12.65
CA GLU A 212 -8.10 -2.69 12.27
C GLU A 212 -8.37 -2.71 10.77
N ALA A 213 -7.87 -1.70 10.03
CA ALA A 213 -8.15 -1.54 8.61
C ALA A 213 -7.12 -2.24 7.70
N PHE A 214 -5.86 -2.37 8.13
CA PHE A 214 -4.77 -2.92 7.33
C PHE A 214 -4.30 -4.28 7.86
N SER A 215 -3.91 -5.19 6.99
CA SER A 215 -3.35 -6.50 7.35
C SER A 215 -1.85 -6.46 7.65
N THR A 216 -1.15 -5.44 7.22
CA THR A 216 0.29 -5.25 7.46
C THR A 216 0.59 -5.01 8.94
N ARG A 217 1.83 -5.34 9.35
CA ARG A 217 2.37 -5.01 10.67
C ARG A 217 3.28 -3.77 10.66
N ARG A 218 3.29 -3.04 9.55
CA ARG A 218 4.07 -1.82 9.36
C ARG A 218 3.16 -0.62 9.32
N VAL A 219 3.62 0.48 9.89
CA VAL A 219 3.00 1.79 9.80
C VAL A 219 4.10 2.84 9.67
N HIS A 220 3.91 3.77 8.78
CA HIS A 220 4.72 4.99 8.73
C HIS A 220 3.98 6.05 9.54
N LEU A 221 4.60 6.51 10.63
CA LEU A 221 3.97 7.39 11.62
C LEU A 221 3.86 8.85 11.16
N GLY A 222 4.73 9.30 10.25
CA GLY A 222 4.70 10.65 9.72
C GLY A 222 4.97 11.71 10.81
N MET A 223 6.23 12.01 11.08
CA MET A 223 6.64 13.04 12.05
C MET A 223 7.54 14.08 11.39
N ASP A 224 7.42 14.22 10.08
CA ASP A 224 8.22 15.09 9.26
C ASP A 224 7.73 16.53 9.31
N GLU A 225 8.65 17.45 9.00
CA GLU A 225 8.42 18.88 8.81
C GLU A 225 7.70 19.63 9.95
N ALA A 226 7.86 19.18 11.19
CA ALA A 226 7.31 19.87 12.39
C ALA A 226 8.10 21.14 12.73
N VAL A 227 8.19 22.08 11.79
CA VAL A 227 9.07 23.26 11.85
C VAL A 227 8.75 24.20 13.02
N SER A 228 7.46 24.30 13.38
CA SER A 228 6.98 25.18 14.47
C SER A 228 6.70 24.40 15.76
N LEU A 229 7.28 23.22 15.93
CA LEU A 229 7.10 22.40 17.13
C LEU A 229 7.49 23.17 18.39
N GLY A 230 6.59 23.21 19.35
CA GLY A 230 6.77 23.88 20.62
C GLY A 230 6.64 25.42 20.59
N LEU A 231 6.32 26.01 19.43
CA LEU A 231 6.21 27.47 19.29
C LEU A 231 4.79 28.03 19.46
N GLY A 232 3.82 27.17 19.70
CA GLY A 232 2.41 27.54 19.87
C GLY A 232 1.94 27.53 21.31
N ASN A 233 0.97 26.66 21.61
CA ASN A 233 0.39 26.51 22.94
C ASN A 233 1.38 25.93 23.95
N TYR A 234 2.29 25.05 23.50
CA TYR A 234 3.37 24.56 24.35
C TYR A 234 4.19 25.69 24.94
N LEU A 235 4.65 26.64 24.10
CA LEU A 235 5.43 27.79 24.55
C LEU A 235 4.64 28.68 25.54
N LYS A 236 3.35 28.88 25.26
CA LYS A 236 2.49 29.69 26.16
C LYS A 236 2.33 29.04 27.54
N ASN A 237 2.28 27.70 27.58
CA ASN A 237 2.00 26.95 28.81
C ASN A 237 3.24 26.59 29.60
N LYS A 238 4.38 26.35 28.95
CA LYS A 238 5.61 25.83 29.55
C LYS A 238 6.78 26.84 29.56
N GLY A 239 6.75 27.87 28.70
CA GLY A 239 7.86 28.77 28.53
C GLY A 239 9.00 28.22 27.67
N TYR A 240 10.16 28.82 27.74
CA TYR A 240 11.38 28.42 27.02
C TYR A 240 12.24 27.44 27.85
N GLU A 241 11.66 26.40 28.41
CA GLU A 241 12.43 25.38 29.13
C GLU A 241 12.99 24.31 28.20
#